data_c2046cdbaec130d326dce62a7922b7a5
#
_entry.id   c2046cdbaec130d326dce62a7922b7a5
#
_cell.length_a   1.000
_cell.length_b   1.000
_cell.length_c   1.000
_cell.angle_alpha   90.00
_cell.angle_beta   90.00
_cell.angle_gamma   90.00
#
_symmetry.space_group_name_H-M   'P 1'
#
loop_
_entity.id
_entity.type
_entity.pdbx_description
1 polymer ?
#
loop_
_entity_poly.entity_id
_entity_poly.type
_entity_poly.pdbx_seq_one_letter_code
_entity_poly.pdbx_strand_id
1 'polypeptide(L)'
;DVKTNKPVGAEALARWIHPTKGFISPGVFIPIFEKNGFISKLDFYIWECVCKQLKEWKDKGVPLFPVSVNVSRVNLYNPNLSKIIIELTKKYFNIEITESVYTDDNVMIDDITSQLRNNGFTILMDDFGSGYSSLNVLKDVQVDMLKMDMMFMFKAKYDGRAETIISSVIRMAKWLNIPVIAEGVDRAEQVEFLK
;
A
#
# COMPACT_ATOMS: atom_id res chain seq x y z
N ASP A 1 2.00 -11.10 -11.05
CA ASP A 1 0.75 -11.30 -11.81
C ASP A 1 0.37 -12.78 -11.82
N VAL A 2 -0.83 -13.13 -11.36
CA VAL A 2 -1.30 -14.52 -11.18
C VAL A 2 -1.46 -15.29 -12.50
N LYS A 3 -1.63 -14.60 -13.63
CA LYS A 3 -1.79 -15.23 -14.95
C LYS A 3 -0.46 -15.47 -15.66
N THR A 4 0.46 -14.52 -15.55
CA THR A 4 1.74 -14.55 -16.27
C THR A 4 2.89 -15.06 -15.41
N ASN A 5 2.70 -15.14 -14.10
CA ASN A 5 3.72 -15.47 -13.09
C ASN A 5 4.98 -14.59 -13.19
N LYS A 6 4.80 -13.33 -13.60
CA LYS A 6 5.88 -12.34 -13.70
C LYS A 6 5.73 -11.27 -12.62
N PRO A 7 6.83 -10.73 -12.08
CA PRO A 7 6.77 -9.57 -11.20
C PRO A 7 6.22 -8.37 -11.97
N VAL A 8 5.29 -7.63 -11.36
CA VAL A 8 4.66 -6.43 -11.91
C VAL A 8 4.87 -5.21 -11.02
N GLY A 9 5.34 -5.43 -9.80
CA GLY A 9 5.63 -4.39 -8.82
C GLY A 9 6.30 -4.97 -7.59
N ALA A 10 6.67 -4.10 -6.67
CA ALA A 10 7.22 -4.47 -5.37
C ALA A 10 6.75 -3.47 -4.30
N GLU A 11 6.83 -3.85 -3.05
CA GLU A 11 6.60 -2.98 -1.90
C GLU A 11 7.89 -2.82 -1.10
N ALA A 12 8.15 -1.58 -0.64
CA ALA A 12 9.29 -1.28 0.21
C ALA A 12 8.89 -1.37 1.68
N LEU A 13 9.40 -2.36 2.37
CA LEU A 13 9.06 -2.66 3.75
C LEU A 13 10.23 -2.40 4.69
N ALA A 14 10.02 -1.56 5.72
CA ALA A 14 11.00 -1.27 6.75
C ALA A 14 11.39 -2.51 7.56
N ARG A 15 12.69 -2.69 7.80
CA ARG A 15 13.23 -3.74 8.67
C ARG A 15 14.25 -3.12 9.63
N TRP A 16 14.00 -3.28 10.92
CA TRP A 16 14.91 -2.73 11.94
C TRP A 16 15.83 -3.82 12.49
N ILE A 17 17.10 -3.72 12.16
CA ILE A 17 18.15 -4.58 12.73
C ILE A 17 18.89 -3.78 13.79
N HIS A 18 18.57 -4.04 15.06
CA HIS A 18 19.20 -3.35 16.17
C HIS A 18 20.56 -4.00 16.51
N PRO A 19 21.64 -3.23 16.77
CA PRO A 19 22.99 -3.79 16.97
C PRO A 19 23.10 -4.84 18.06
N THR A 20 22.33 -4.71 19.13
CA THR A 20 22.39 -5.63 20.31
C THR A 20 21.14 -6.47 20.48
N LYS A 21 19.97 -6.08 19.91
CA LYS A 21 18.67 -6.76 20.08
C LYS A 21 18.29 -7.60 18.85
N GLY A 22 19.07 -7.53 17.78
CA GLY A 22 18.76 -8.21 16.52
C GLY A 22 17.56 -7.62 15.81
N PHE A 23 16.78 -8.46 15.13
CA PHE A 23 15.61 -8.04 14.37
C PHE A 23 14.47 -7.60 15.28
N ILE A 24 13.97 -6.38 15.08
CA ILE A 24 12.79 -5.84 15.74
C ILE A 24 11.65 -5.76 14.71
N SER A 25 10.54 -6.42 15.01
CA SER A 25 9.38 -6.48 14.10
C SER A 25 8.75 -5.11 13.88
N PRO A 26 8.28 -4.80 12.65
CA PRO A 26 7.48 -3.60 12.36
C PRO A 26 6.30 -3.41 13.32
N GLY A 27 5.58 -4.48 13.65
CA GLY A 27 4.47 -4.44 14.60
C GLY A 27 4.86 -3.98 16.02
N VAL A 28 6.16 -3.97 16.35
CA VAL A 28 6.66 -3.46 17.63
C VAL A 28 7.07 -1.99 17.52
N PHE A 29 7.84 -1.60 16.50
CA PHE A 29 8.41 -0.25 16.46
C PHE A 29 7.51 0.78 15.78
N ILE A 30 6.69 0.40 14.78
CA ILE A 30 5.80 1.33 14.08
C ILE A 30 4.82 2.00 15.05
N PRO A 31 4.07 1.28 15.93
CA PRO A 31 3.16 1.91 16.86
C PRO A 31 3.86 2.87 17.85
N ILE A 32 5.12 2.59 18.20
CA ILE A 32 5.93 3.47 19.04
C ILE A 32 6.29 4.75 18.29
N PHE A 33 6.71 4.63 17.03
CA PHE A 33 7.09 5.75 16.19
C PHE A 33 5.90 6.64 15.82
N GLU A 34 4.72 6.06 15.65
CA GLU A 34 3.47 6.82 15.48
C GLU A 34 3.16 7.66 16.72
N LYS A 35 3.22 7.06 17.92
CA LYS A 35 2.94 7.75 19.19
C LYS A 35 3.88 8.92 19.48
N ASN A 36 5.13 8.83 19.08
CA ASN A 36 6.15 9.87 19.36
C ASN A 36 6.48 10.75 18.15
N GLY A 37 5.78 10.57 17.02
CA GLY A 37 5.97 11.33 15.80
C GLY A 37 7.23 10.96 14.99
N PHE A 38 8.00 9.95 15.43
CA PHE A 38 9.21 9.53 14.71
C PHE A 38 8.88 8.83 13.39
N ILE A 39 7.64 8.35 13.24
CA ILE A 39 7.16 7.69 12.02
C ILE A 39 7.38 8.55 10.76
N SER A 40 7.21 9.87 10.87
CA SER A 40 7.45 10.79 9.77
C SER A 40 8.89 10.74 9.27
N LYS A 41 9.87 10.65 10.18
CA LYS A 41 11.28 10.50 9.79
C LYS A 41 11.58 9.15 9.16
N LEU A 42 10.90 8.10 9.60
CA LEU A 42 11.01 6.78 9.00
C LEU A 42 10.50 6.79 7.56
N ASP A 43 9.32 7.38 7.32
CA ASP A 43 8.76 7.47 5.97
C ASP A 43 9.73 8.18 5.02
N PHE A 44 10.23 9.35 5.38
CA PHE A 44 11.21 10.08 4.57
C PHE A 44 12.46 9.25 4.28
N TYR A 45 12.99 8.56 5.29
CA TYR A 45 14.15 7.70 5.14
C TYR A 45 13.89 6.56 4.13
N ILE A 46 12.72 5.90 4.22
CA ILE A 46 12.35 4.82 3.29
C ILE A 46 12.19 5.37 1.87
N TRP A 47 11.51 6.51 1.70
CA TRP A 47 11.33 7.13 0.39
C TRP A 47 12.66 7.47 -0.27
N GLU A 48 13.60 8.05 0.48
CA GLU A 48 14.96 8.30 -0.02
C GLU A 48 15.69 7.01 -0.41
N CYS A 49 15.59 5.96 0.41
CA CYS A 49 16.21 4.67 0.12
C CYS A 49 15.66 4.07 -1.19
N VAL A 50 14.34 4.11 -1.37
CA VAL A 50 13.69 3.62 -2.60
C VAL A 50 14.14 4.43 -3.81
N CYS A 51 14.18 5.75 -3.72
CA CYS A 51 14.65 6.61 -4.81
C CYS A 51 16.11 6.30 -5.19
N LYS A 52 16.99 6.12 -4.20
CA LYS A 52 18.39 5.76 -4.43
C LYS A 52 18.50 4.39 -5.10
N GLN A 53 17.74 3.41 -4.64
CA GLN A 53 17.74 2.06 -5.19
C GLN A 53 17.22 2.02 -6.64
N LEU A 54 16.12 2.71 -6.92
CA LEU A 54 15.57 2.79 -8.27
C LEU A 54 16.52 3.50 -9.24
N LYS A 55 17.19 4.56 -8.77
CA LYS A 55 18.23 5.22 -9.56
C LYS A 55 19.40 4.26 -9.86
N GLU A 56 19.88 3.53 -8.87
CA GLU A 56 20.94 2.55 -9.04
C GLU A 56 20.56 1.45 -10.05
N TRP A 57 19.33 0.92 -9.98
CA TRP A 57 18.82 -0.05 -10.93
C TRP A 57 18.79 0.53 -12.36
N LYS A 58 18.29 1.76 -12.51
CA LYS A 58 18.29 2.45 -13.79
C LYS A 58 19.70 2.60 -14.36
N ASP A 59 20.65 3.06 -13.54
CA ASP A 59 22.03 3.29 -13.94
C ASP A 59 22.74 1.98 -14.35
N LYS A 60 22.33 0.85 -13.76
CA LYS A 60 22.80 -0.50 -14.09
C LYS A 60 22.04 -1.17 -15.25
N GLY A 61 21.05 -0.50 -15.85
CA GLY A 61 20.23 -1.07 -16.93
C GLY A 61 19.27 -2.19 -16.49
N VAL A 62 18.99 -2.30 -15.17
CA VAL A 62 18.00 -3.25 -14.65
C VAL A 62 16.60 -2.75 -15.03
N PRO A 63 15.71 -3.61 -15.57
CA PRO A 63 14.33 -3.21 -15.85
C PRO A 63 13.64 -2.68 -14.60
N LEU A 64 13.06 -1.51 -14.71
CA LEU A 64 12.32 -0.90 -13.61
C LEU A 64 10.86 -1.37 -13.63
N PHE A 65 10.34 -1.64 -12.45
CA PHE A 65 8.91 -1.82 -12.19
C PHE A 65 8.50 -0.93 -11.02
N PRO A 66 7.22 -0.60 -10.88
CA PRO A 66 6.74 0.24 -9.78
C PRO A 66 7.11 -0.36 -8.42
N VAL A 67 7.60 0.47 -7.51
CA VAL A 67 7.79 0.13 -6.11
C VAL A 67 6.86 0.99 -5.30
N SER A 68 6.04 0.39 -4.45
CA SER A 68 5.16 1.14 -3.56
C SER A 68 5.82 1.42 -2.21
N VAL A 69 5.44 2.54 -1.61
CA VAL A 69 5.90 2.98 -0.30
C VAL A 69 4.71 3.37 0.57
N ASN A 70 4.78 2.99 1.82
CA ASN A 70 3.80 3.39 2.82
C ASN A 70 3.92 4.88 3.14
N VAL A 71 2.78 5.55 3.35
CA VAL A 71 2.70 6.92 3.85
C VAL A 71 1.90 6.90 5.15
N SER A 72 2.55 7.24 6.25
CA SER A 72 1.91 7.29 7.54
C SER A 72 0.85 8.39 7.60
N ARG A 73 -0.18 8.15 8.42
CA ARG A 73 -1.26 9.11 8.66
C ARG A 73 -0.75 10.50 9.04
N VAL A 74 0.28 10.57 9.87
CA VAL A 74 0.88 11.86 10.31
C VAL A 74 1.38 12.67 9.11
N ASN A 75 1.97 12.02 8.12
CA ASN A 75 2.46 12.69 6.92
C ASN A 75 1.33 13.12 5.99
N LEU A 76 0.21 12.40 5.94
CA LEU A 76 -0.95 12.79 5.13
C LEU A 76 -1.61 14.09 5.62
N TYR A 77 -1.46 14.44 6.90
CA TYR A 77 -1.89 15.74 7.42
C TYR A 77 -0.89 16.88 7.15
N ASN A 78 0.24 16.59 6.49
CA ASN A 78 1.19 17.64 6.12
C ASN A 78 0.76 18.30 4.80
N PRO A 79 0.36 19.59 4.78
CA PRO A 79 -0.09 20.26 3.56
C PRO A 79 0.99 20.38 2.48
N ASN A 80 2.25 20.15 2.82
CA ASN A 80 3.35 20.16 1.87
C ASN A 80 3.73 18.76 1.38
N LEU A 81 3.01 17.70 1.77
CA LEU A 81 3.37 16.32 1.46
C LEU A 81 3.53 16.10 -0.05
N SER A 82 2.54 16.52 -0.83
CA SER A 82 2.58 16.36 -2.29
C SER A 82 3.82 17.00 -2.91
N LYS A 83 4.15 18.23 -2.48
CA LYS A 83 5.35 18.94 -2.93
C LYS A 83 6.63 18.18 -2.57
N ILE A 84 6.73 17.71 -1.33
CA ILE A 84 7.89 16.96 -0.83
C ILE A 84 8.08 15.67 -1.64
N ILE A 85 7.02 14.89 -1.82
CA ILE A 85 7.08 13.64 -2.57
C ILE A 85 7.46 13.91 -4.04
N ILE A 86 6.88 14.92 -4.67
CA ILE A 86 7.19 15.29 -6.06
C ILE A 86 8.66 15.69 -6.21
N GLU A 87 9.20 16.47 -5.28
CA GLU A 87 10.60 16.89 -5.30
C GLU A 87 11.57 15.71 -5.11
N LEU A 88 11.24 14.78 -4.19
CA LEU A 88 12.08 13.62 -3.92
C LEU A 88 12.13 12.63 -5.07
N THR A 89 11.04 12.40 -5.75
CA THR A 89 10.84 11.13 -6.47
C THR A 89 10.86 11.24 -7.97
N LYS A 90 10.58 12.40 -8.55
CA LYS A 90 10.45 12.56 -10.01
C LYS A 90 9.77 11.37 -10.71
N LYS A 91 8.72 10.78 -10.09
CA LYS A 91 7.84 9.72 -10.62
C LYS A 91 8.37 8.27 -10.56
N TYR A 92 9.10 7.87 -9.53
CA TYR A 92 9.65 6.51 -9.49
C TYR A 92 8.90 5.51 -8.59
N PHE A 93 7.94 5.92 -7.75
CA PHE A 93 7.22 4.98 -6.89
C PHE A 93 5.71 5.24 -6.79
N ASN A 94 4.99 4.24 -6.33
CA ASN A 94 3.57 4.29 -5.98
C ASN A 94 3.41 4.59 -4.49
N ILE A 95 2.25 5.08 -4.10
CA ILE A 95 1.95 5.52 -2.73
C ILE A 95 0.88 4.62 -2.13
N GLU A 96 1.16 4.02 -0.97
CA GLU A 96 0.22 3.21 -0.21
C GLU A 96 -0.33 4.00 0.97
N ILE A 97 -1.66 4.00 1.08
CA ILE A 97 -2.41 4.67 2.14
C ILE A 97 -3.40 3.66 2.72
N THR A 98 -3.34 3.43 4.02
CA THR A 98 -4.23 2.48 4.69
C THR A 98 -5.68 2.96 4.66
N GLU A 99 -6.64 2.03 4.54
CA GLU A 99 -8.07 2.31 4.54
C GLU A 99 -8.51 3.20 5.71
N SER A 100 -7.95 2.96 6.89
CA SER A 100 -8.32 3.69 8.12
C SER A 100 -8.10 5.19 8.05
N VAL A 101 -7.23 5.67 7.18
CA VAL A 101 -6.97 7.11 7.01
C VAL A 101 -8.15 7.84 6.41
N TYR A 102 -8.87 7.18 5.49
CA TYR A 102 -10.00 7.77 4.78
C TYR A 102 -11.27 7.91 5.62
N THR A 103 -11.30 7.37 6.84
CA THR A 103 -12.50 7.41 7.70
C THR A 103 -12.65 8.70 8.50
N ASP A 104 -11.59 9.48 8.69
CA ASP A 104 -11.58 10.59 9.64
C ASP A 104 -11.65 11.99 9.02
N ASP A 105 -11.03 12.21 7.86
CA ASP A 105 -11.04 13.52 7.16
C ASP A 105 -10.88 13.33 5.65
N ASN A 106 -11.98 12.98 5.00
CA ASN A 106 -11.98 12.65 3.57
C ASN A 106 -11.55 13.83 2.68
N VAL A 107 -11.94 15.07 3.01
CA VAL A 107 -11.72 16.22 2.13
C VAL A 107 -10.23 16.53 1.94
N MET A 108 -9.47 16.56 3.04
CA MET A 108 -8.03 16.85 2.98
C MET A 108 -7.25 15.71 2.31
N ILE A 109 -7.62 14.47 2.61
CA ILE A 109 -6.97 13.28 2.01
C ILE A 109 -7.24 13.23 0.50
N ASP A 110 -8.47 13.53 0.08
CA ASP A 110 -8.85 13.59 -1.34
C ASP A 110 -8.09 14.68 -2.09
N ASP A 111 -7.86 15.85 -1.49
CA ASP A 111 -7.08 16.92 -2.11
C ASP A 111 -5.62 16.50 -2.32
N ILE A 112 -4.98 15.93 -1.29
CA ILE A 112 -3.59 15.47 -1.37
C ILE A 112 -3.44 14.32 -2.37
N THR A 113 -4.31 13.32 -2.33
CA THR A 113 -4.26 12.19 -3.25
C THR A 113 -4.52 12.63 -4.69
N SER A 114 -5.44 13.56 -4.91
CA SER A 114 -5.70 14.18 -6.22
C SER A 114 -4.47 14.93 -6.74
N GLN A 115 -3.79 15.72 -5.90
CA GLN A 115 -2.56 16.39 -6.28
C GLN A 115 -1.46 15.38 -6.69
N LEU A 116 -1.29 14.32 -5.92
CA LEU A 116 -0.31 13.27 -6.23
C LEU A 116 -0.65 12.56 -7.55
N ARG A 117 -1.92 12.16 -7.75
CA ARG A 117 -2.38 11.54 -9.00
C ARG A 117 -2.19 12.45 -10.21
N ASN A 118 -2.51 13.73 -10.10
CA ASN A 118 -2.28 14.74 -11.17
C ASN A 118 -0.80 14.88 -11.53
N ASN A 119 0.10 14.53 -10.60
CA ASN A 119 1.54 14.48 -10.84
C ASN A 119 2.03 13.10 -11.30
N GLY A 120 1.13 12.16 -11.55
CA GLY A 120 1.40 10.85 -12.14
C GLY A 120 1.81 9.77 -11.14
N PHE A 121 1.51 9.96 -9.86
CA PHE A 121 1.63 8.90 -8.85
C PHE A 121 0.41 7.99 -8.88
N THR A 122 0.62 6.72 -8.63
CA THR A 122 -0.43 5.72 -8.42
C THR A 122 -0.71 5.61 -6.93
N ILE A 123 -1.97 5.73 -6.55
CA ILE A 123 -2.41 5.63 -5.15
C ILE A 123 -3.01 4.25 -4.92
N LEU A 124 -2.45 3.53 -3.97
CA LEU A 124 -2.93 2.22 -3.53
C LEU A 124 -3.64 2.36 -2.19
N MET A 125 -4.82 1.80 -2.07
CA MET A 125 -5.50 1.64 -0.78
C MET A 125 -5.06 0.33 -0.17
N ASP A 126 -4.41 0.41 0.98
CA ASP A 126 -3.91 -0.73 1.73
C ASP A 126 -4.88 -1.20 2.81
N ASP A 127 -4.74 -2.47 3.23
CA ASP A 127 -5.57 -3.12 4.26
C ASP A 127 -7.08 -3.14 3.94
N PHE A 128 -7.46 -3.12 2.66
CA PHE A 128 -8.88 -3.10 2.28
C PHE A 128 -9.62 -4.34 2.81
N GLY A 129 -10.71 -4.08 3.52
CA GLY A 129 -11.55 -5.11 4.14
C GLY A 129 -11.19 -5.42 5.59
N SER A 130 -10.15 -4.80 6.16
CA SER A 130 -9.81 -4.92 7.57
C SER A 130 -10.69 -4.06 8.49
N GLY A 131 -11.34 -3.01 7.92
CA GLY A 131 -12.19 -2.04 8.62
C GLY A 131 -13.68 -2.23 8.41
N TYR A 132 -14.50 -1.54 9.21
CA TYR A 132 -15.97 -1.59 9.13
C TYR A 132 -16.57 -0.74 7.99
N SER A 133 -15.79 0.05 7.26
CA SER A 133 -16.28 1.10 6.36
C SER A 133 -15.82 0.95 4.90
N SER A 134 -15.15 -0.13 4.55
CA SER A 134 -14.47 -0.33 3.26
C SER A 134 -15.28 0.05 2.01
N LEU A 135 -16.55 -0.32 1.95
CA LEU A 135 -17.39 -0.01 0.79
C LEU A 135 -17.79 1.48 0.70
N ASN A 136 -17.99 2.13 1.85
CA ASN A 136 -18.29 3.56 1.86
C ASN A 136 -17.09 4.37 1.41
N VAL A 137 -15.90 3.98 1.84
CA VAL A 137 -14.63 4.62 1.43
C VAL A 137 -14.46 4.52 -0.09
N LEU A 138 -14.67 3.34 -0.69
CA LEU A 138 -14.55 3.15 -2.15
C LEU A 138 -15.55 3.97 -2.97
N LYS A 139 -16.72 4.32 -2.40
CA LYS A 139 -17.69 5.17 -3.07
C LYS A 139 -17.18 6.60 -3.24
N ASP A 140 -16.49 7.09 -2.23
CA ASP A 140 -16.16 8.50 -2.09
C ASP A 140 -14.69 8.81 -2.48
N VAL A 141 -13.79 7.81 -2.43
CA VAL A 141 -12.35 7.98 -2.64
C VAL A 141 -11.89 7.43 -3.99
N GLN A 142 -11.08 8.23 -4.68
CA GLN A 142 -10.46 7.82 -5.94
C GLN A 142 -9.10 7.16 -5.69
N VAL A 143 -9.07 5.83 -5.76
CA VAL A 143 -7.84 5.04 -5.71
C VAL A 143 -7.59 4.33 -7.03
N ASP A 144 -6.33 4.08 -7.33
CA ASP A 144 -5.92 3.46 -8.59
C ASP A 144 -5.77 1.94 -8.45
N MET A 145 -5.63 1.43 -7.21
CA MET A 145 -5.42 0.03 -6.93
C MET A 145 -5.85 -0.32 -5.50
N LEU A 146 -6.36 -1.54 -5.27
CA LEU A 146 -6.70 -2.06 -3.95
C LEU A 146 -5.72 -3.15 -3.54
N LYS A 147 -5.23 -3.10 -2.30
CA LYS A 147 -4.51 -4.19 -1.64
C LYS A 147 -5.44 -4.86 -0.63
N MET A 148 -5.69 -6.12 -0.80
CA MET A 148 -6.63 -6.89 -0.01
C MET A 148 -5.87 -7.93 0.81
N ASP A 149 -5.95 -7.85 2.14
CA ASP A 149 -5.33 -8.84 3.05
C ASP A 149 -6.15 -10.14 3.06
N MET A 150 -5.64 -11.13 2.35
CA MET A 150 -6.24 -12.46 2.29
C MET A 150 -6.16 -13.22 3.62
N MET A 151 -5.17 -12.93 4.46
CA MET A 151 -5.01 -13.57 5.77
C MET A 151 -6.18 -13.25 6.71
N PHE A 152 -6.67 -12.01 6.67
CA PHE A 152 -7.84 -11.60 7.43
C PHE A 152 -9.09 -12.36 6.98
N MET A 153 -9.24 -12.54 5.66
CA MET A 153 -10.42 -13.17 5.08
C MET A 153 -10.44 -14.71 5.25
N PHE A 154 -9.27 -15.38 5.20
CA PHE A 154 -9.18 -16.84 5.37
C PHE A 154 -9.09 -17.31 6.84
N LYS A 155 -9.00 -16.42 7.82
CA LYS A 155 -9.07 -16.79 9.25
C LYS A 155 -10.45 -17.24 9.71
N ALA A 156 -11.50 -16.90 8.99
CA ALA A 156 -12.84 -17.46 9.20
C ALA A 156 -12.87 -18.91 8.70
N LYS A 157 -13.46 -19.81 9.49
CA LYS A 157 -13.58 -21.26 9.16
C LYS A 157 -13.98 -21.46 7.70
N TYR A 158 -13.39 -22.50 7.07
CA TYR A 158 -13.69 -22.97 5.70
C TYR A 158 -15.19 -23.34 5.54
N ASP A 159 -16.03 -22.35 5.28
CA ASP A 159 -17.46 -22.52 5.04
C ASP A 159 -17.92 -22.02 3.65
N GLY A 160 -16.96 -21.69 2.76
CA GLY A 160 -17.23 -21.12 1.42
C GLY A 160 -17.69 -19.65 1.45
N ARG A 161 -17.98 -19.10 2.63
CA ARG A 161 -18.45 -17.72 2.77
C ARG A 161 -17.35 -16.70 2.52
N ALA A 162 -16.14 -16.99 3.03
CA ALA A 162 -14.97 -16.14 2.81
C ALA A 162 -14.64 -16.03 1.31
N GLU A 163 -14.61 -17.16 0.61
CA GLU A 163 -14.38 -17.24 -0.84
C GLU A 163 -15.44 -16.46 -1.62
N THR A 164 -16.71 -16.55 -1.21
CA THR A 164 -17.80 -15.78 -1.83
C THR A 164 -17.62 -14.27 -1.64
N ILE A 165 -17.20 -13.84 -0.45
CA ILE A 165 -16.93 -12.42 -0.14
C ILE A 165 -15.77 -11.92 -0.98
N ILE A 166 -14.64 -12.64 -1.00
CA ILE A 166 -13.46 -12.29 -1.77
C ILE A 166 -13.81 -12.15 -3.27
N SER A 167 -14.49 -13.15 -3.84
CA SER A 167 -14.94 -13.12 -5.23
C SER A 167 -15.84 -11.93 -5.53
N SER A 168 -16.73 -11.57 -4.59
CA SER A 168 -17.62 -10.43 -4.73
C SER A 168 -16.86 -9.11 -4.72
N VAL A 169 -15.87 -8.96 -3.84
CA VAL A 169 -15.00 -7.78 -3.77
C VAL A 169 -14.18 -7.64 -5.05
N ILE A 170 -13.54 -8.72 -5.51
CA ILE A 170 -12.75 -8.72 -6.76
C ILE A 170 -13.64 -8.34 -7.95
N ARG A 171 -14.85 -8.89 -8.02
CA ARG A 171 -15.80 -8.56 -9.10
C ARG A 171 -16.23 -7.10 -9.05
N MET A 172 -16.51 -6.57 -7.87
CA MET A 172 -16.85 -5.17 -7.68
C MET A 172 -15.69 -4.26 -8.11
N ALA A 173 -14.47 -4.52 -7.66
CA ALA A 173 -13.29 -3.78 -8.06
C ALA A 173 -13.10 -3.80 -9.60
N LYS A 174 -13.33 -4.96 -10.23
CA LYS A 174 -13.30 -5.09 -11.68
C LYS A 174 -14.34 -4.22 -12.38
N TRP A 175 -15.57 -4.11 -11.85
CA TRP A 175 -16.59 -3.22 -12.41
C TRP A 175 -16.22 -1.74 -12.27
N LEU A 176 -15.50 -1.38 -11.22
CA LEU A 176 -14.95 -0.05 -10.99
C LEU A 176 -13.66 0.21 -11.79
N ASN A 177 -13.15 -0.77 -12.53
CA ASN A 177 -11.85 -0.76 -13.21
C ASN A 177 -10.67 -0.51 -12.27
N ILE A 178 -10.75 -1.01 -11.04
CA ILE A 178 -9.69 -0.91 -10.04
C ILE A 178 -8.98 -2.27 -9.94
N PRO A 179 -7.71 -2.38 -10.30
CA PRO A 179 -6.91 -3.58 -10.07
C PRO A 179 -6.83 -3.95 -8.59
N VAL A 180 -6.74 -5.27 -8.32
CA VAL A 180 -6.62 -5.78 -6.95
C VAL A 180 -5.29 -6.52 -6.79
N ILE A 181 -4.59 -6.23 -5.71
CA ILE A 181 -3.45 -6.99 -5.21
C ILE A 181 -3.94 -7.82 -4.02
N ALA A 182 -3.77 -9.13 -4.07
CA ALA A 182 -4.09 -10.00 -2.95
C ALA A 182 -2.81 -10.25 -2.15
N GLU A 183 -2.83 -9.90 -0.87
CA GLU A 183 -1.72 -10.08 0.06
C GLU A 183 -1.88 -11.32 0.93
N GLY A 184 -0.78 -11.82 1.51
CA GLY A 184 -0.84 -13.00 2.36
C GLY A 184 -1.16 -14.29 1.63
N VAL A 185 -0.93 -14.34 0.31
CA VAL A 185 -1.10 -15.54 -0.52
C VAL A 185 0.14 -16.42 -0.34
N ASP A 186 0.02 -17.48 0.43
CA ASP A 186 1.11 -18.38 0.80
C ASP A 186 0.90 -19.85 0.38
N ARG A 187 -0.27 -20.15 -0.24
CA ARG A 187 -0.66 -21.52 -0.66
C ARG A 187 -1.07 -21.57 -2.12
N ALA A 188 -0.78 -22.71 -2.76
CA ALA A 188 -1.09 -22.93 -4.17
C ALA A 188 -2.61 -22.86 -4.47
N GLU A 189 -3.44 -23.32 -3.53
CA GLU A 189 -4.90 -23.30 -3.65
C GLU A 189 -5.44 -21.86 -3.71
N GLN A 190 -4.83 -20.96 -2.96
CA GLN A 190 -5.18 -19.52 -3.00
C GLN A 190 -4.83 -18.91 -4.36
N VAL A 191 -3.66 -19.25 -4.90
CA VAL A 191 -3.25 -18.79 -6.23
C VAL A 191 -4.23 -19.28 -7.30
N GLU A 192 -4.66 -20.55 -7.21
CA GLU A 192 -5.60 -21.12 -8.18
C GLU A 192 -6.99 -20.46 -8.08
N PHE A 193 -7.43 -20.15 -6.87
CA PHE A 193 -8.68 -19.42 -6.65
C PHE A 193 -8.65 -18.00 -7.23
N LEU A 194 -7.50 -17.34 -7.25
CA LEU A 194 -7.34 -15.97 -7.74
C LEU A 194 -7.17 -15.86 -9.27
N LYS A 195 -6.96 -16.96 -9.97
CA LYS A 195 -6.88 -17.02 -11.44
C LYS A 195 -8.23 -16.91 -12.11
#